data_0760246ec289fd5f8ba13866e1ffff73
#
_entry.id   0760246ec289fd5f8ba13866e1ffff73
#
_cell.length_a   1.000
_cell.length_b   1.000
_cell.length_c   1.000
_cell.angle_alpha   90.00
_cell.angle_beta   90.00
_cell.angle_gamma   90.00
#
_symmetry.space_group_name_H-M   'P 1'
#
loop_
_entity.id
_entity.type
_entity.pdbx_description
1 polymer ?
#
loop_
_entity_poly.entity_id
_entity_poly.type
_entity_poly.pdbx_seq_one_letter_code
_entity_poly.pdbx_strand_id
1 'polypeptide(L)'
;MTMNTSSSSFAAGSLHGLRVVDLSRVLGGPYCTQILADHGAEVIKIEPPGGDETRGWGPPFDGDTASYFQGVNRNKLGAVLDLTQPVERERLLALLETADVLVENFKIGTLERWGLGYEAVLRERFPRLVHCRVSGFGADGPLGALPGYDAAVQAMCGLMSVNGEAGGPPLRIGVPIVDLVTGLNAALGILMALRERETSGRGQFVESTLFDCALSILHPHTPNYFYSGKQPQRTGNAHPNITPYDMFQTGNGAIFLAVGNNTQFAALCRLIDAPRLAGDPRFADNNLRSQHRCQLRTELEQYLSAWDGAQLADTLVRGGVPCAPVLGVDAALAHPHTAHRAMKVEQGTYRGIGSPIKLSRTPATYRSLPPALGEHTAQVFGKTADQV
;
A
#
# COMPACT_ATOMS: atom_id res chain seq x y z
N MET A 1 -21.41 17.69 -44.29
CA MET A 1 -20.49 17.71 -43.18
C MET A 1 -20.87 16.61 -42.19
N THR A 2 -20.28 15.47 -42.34
CA THR A 2 -20.52 14.31 -41.48
C THR A 2 -19.67 14.45 -40.23
N MET A 3 -20.30 14.58 -39.09
CA MET A 3 -19.61 14.58 -37.78
C MET A 3 -19.04 13.19 -37.53
N ASN A 4 -17.72 13.13 -37.51
CA ASN A 4 -16.98 11.93 -37.17
C ASN A 4 -16.98 11.81 -35.63
N THR A 5 -17.86 11.00 -35.09
CA THR A 5 -17.82 10.61 -33.67
C THR A 5 -16.64 9.65 -33.48
N SER A 6 -15.48 10.20 -33.16
CA SER A 6 -14.36 9.41 -32.68
C SER A 6 -14.74 8.77 -31.33
N SER A 7 -15.18 7.52 -31.36
CA SER A 7 -15.20 6.67 -30.18
C SER A 7 -13.74 6.55 -29.70
N SER A 8 -13.42 7.24 -28.61
CA SER A 8 -12.16 6.99 -27.90
C SER A 8 -12.23 5.56 -27.36
N SER A 9 -11.67 4.61 -28.11
CA SER A 9 -11.40 3.29 -27.58
C SER A 9 -10.39 3.47 -26.47
N PHE A 10 -10.83 3.41 -25.21
CA PHE A 10 -9.91 3.30 -24.08
C PHE A 10 -9.00 2.11 -24.36
N ALA A 11 -7.69 2.36 -24.38
CA ALA A 11 -6.74 1.26 -24.55
C ALA A 11 -7.00 0.23 -23.47
N ALA A 12 -7.15 -1.02 -23.86
CA ALA A 12 -7.33 -2.11 -22.92
C ALA A 12 -6.21 -2.10 -21.90
N GLY A 13 -6.52 -2.18 -20.60
CA GLY A 13 -5.52 -2.18 -19.52
C GLY A 13 -4.54 -3.37 -19.67
N SER A 14 -3.41 -3.30 -19.01
CA SER A 14 -2.37 -4.37 -19.06
C SER A 14 -2.87 -5.74 -18.59
N LEU A 15 -3.93 -5.77 -17.78
CA LEU A 15 -4.57 -6.98 -17.24
C LEU A 15 -5.96 -7.24 -17.86
N HIS A 16 -6.23 -6.63 -19.01
CA HIS A 16 -7.47 -6.87 -19.72
C HIS A 16 -7.63 -8.36 -20.08
N GLY A 17 -8.82 -8.88 -19.84
CA GLY A 17 -9.15 -10.29 -20.05
C GLY A 17 -8.91 -11.17 -18.82
N LEU A 18 -8.23 -10.67 -17.78
CA LEU A 18 -8.16 -11.40 -16.51
C LEU A 18 -9.41 -11.17 -15.67
N ARG A 19 -9.95 -12.27 -15.11
CA ARG A 19 -11.07 -12.26 -14.18
C ARG A 19 -10.61 -12.66 -12.78
N VAL A 20 -10.88 -11.80 -11.81
CA VAL A 20 -10.52 -11.97 -10.40
C VAL A 20 -11.78 -12.06 -9.56
N VAL A 21 -11.91 -13.11 -8.78
CA VAL A 21 -12.94 -13.25 -7.74
C VAL A 21 -12.33 -12.84 -6.41
N ASP A 22 -12.88 -11.80 -5.80
CA ASP A 22 -12.39 -11.18 -4.57
C ASP A 22 -13.33 -11.50 -3.41
N LEU A 23 -12.95 -12.46 -2.57
CA LEU A 23 -13.66 -12.80 -1.33
C LEU A 23 -13.07 -12.08 -0.12
N SER A 24 -12.05 -11.22 -0.35
CA SER A 24 -11.33 -10.57 0.74
C SER A 24 -12.09 -9.40 1.35
N ARG A 25 -11.75 -9.07 2.59
CA ARG A 25 -12.35 -7.99 3.38
C ARG A 25 -11.26 -7.09 3.96
N VAL A 26 -11.66 -5.99 4.51
CA VAL A 26 -10.86 -5.00 5.24
C VAL A 26 -9.92 -4.24 4.32
N LEU A 27 -8.63 -4.58 4.21
CA LEU A 27 -7.67 -3.72 3.50
C LEU A 27 -6.69 -4.47 2.60
N GLY A 28 -5.86 -5.35 3.12
CA GLY A 28 -4.75 -5.95 2.32
C GLY A 28 -5.22 -6.64 1.04
N GLY A 29 -6.21 -7.53 1.14
CA GLY A 29 -6.82 -8.19 -0.03
C GLY A 29 -7.56 -7.22 -0.96
N PRO A 30 -8.49 -6.38 -0.45
CA PRO A 30 -9.16 -5.38 -1.27
C PRO A 30 -8.23 -4.39 -1.96
N TYR A 31 -7.13 -3.98 -1.34
CA TYR A 31 -6.12 -3.14 -1.96
C TYR A 31 -5.36 -3.87 -3.09
N CYS A 32 -5.01 -5.13 -2.87
CA CYS A 32 -4.44 -6.01 -3.90
C CYS A 32 -5.34 -6.05 -5.13
N THR A 33 -6.62 -6.38 -4.95
CA THR A 33 -7.57 -6.53 -6.06
C THR A 33 -7.93 -5.21 -6.72
N GLN A 34 -7.92 -4.07 -5.99
CA GLN A 34 -8.06 -2.75 -6.61
C GLN A 34 -6.89 -2.41 -7.55
N ILE A 35 -5.65 -2.79 -7.20
CA ILE A 35 -4.50 -2.61 -8.09
C ILE A 35 -4.73 -3.36 -9.40
N LEU A 36 -5.19 -4.61 -9.33
CA LEU A 36 -5.49 -5.40 -10.53
C LEU A 36 -6.65 -4.78 -11.34
N ALA A 37 -7.70 -4.32 -10.66
CA ALA A 37 -8.84 -3.65 -11.28
C ALA A 37 -8.43 -2.35 -12.00
N ASP A 38 -7.64 -1.50 -11.36
CA ASP A 38 -7.16 -0.24 -11.95
C ASP A 38 -6.36 -0.46 -13.25
N HIS A 39 -5.70 -1.62 -13.36
CA HIS A 39 -4.92 -2.00 -14.53
C HIS A 39 -5.67 -2.88 -15.54
N GLY A 40 -7.00 -3.01 -15.41
CA GLY A 40 -7.85 -3.57 -16.44
C GLY A 40 -8.46 -4.94 -16.17
N ALA A 41 -8.11 -5.60 -15.07
CA ALA A 41 -8.79 -6.84 -14.69
C ALA A 41 -10.28 -6.60 -14.38
N GLU A 42 -11.11 -7.57 -14.71
CA GLU A 42 -12.49 -7.66 -14.21
C GLU A 42 -12.43 -8.22 -12.79
N VAL A 43 -12.77 -7.41 -11.80
CA VAL A 43 -12.77 -7.84 -10.39
C VAL A 43 -14.20 -7.92 -9.88
N ILE A 44 -14.59 -9.10 -9.42
CA ILE A 44 -15.89 -9.39 -8.82
C ILE A 44 -15.69 -9.57 -7.32
N LYS A 45 -16.10 -8.56 -6.55
CA LYS A 45 -16.06 -8.62 -5.08
C LYS A 45 -17.32 -9.30 -4.58
N ILE A 46 -17.14 -10.41 -3.88
CA ILE A 46 -18.22 -11.16 -3.25
C ILE A 46 -18.24 -10.83 -1.76
N GLU A 47 -19.36 -10.30 -1.30
CA GLU A 47 -19.59 -9.96 0.10
C GLU A 47 -20.65 -10.87 0.72
N PRO A 48 -20.60 -11.11 2.05
CA PRO A 48 -21.73 -11.74 2.74
C PRO A 48 -22.95 -10.80 2.74
N PRO A 49 -24.15 -11.28 3.11
CA PRO A 49 -25.35 -10.44 3.18
C PRO A 49 -25.20 -9.18 4.04
N GLY A 50 -24.39 -9.24 5.09
CA GLY A 50 -24.07 -8.08 5.94
C GLY A 50 -23.01 -7.13 5.37
N GLY A 51 -22.42 -7.44 4.23
CA GLY A 51 -21.34 -6.66 3.60
C GLY A 51 -19.97 -6.84 4.25
N ASP A 52 -18.98 -6.15 3.68
CA ASP A 52 -17.67 -5.96 4.29
C ASP A 52 -17.80 -5.05 5.51
N GLU A 53 -17.23 -5.45 6.65
CA GLU A 53 -17.31 -4.69 7.90
C GLU A 53 -16.79 -3.25 7.76
N THR A 54 -15.89 -3.00 6.83
CA THR A 54 -15.36 -1.65 6.56
C THR A 54 -16.38 -0.68 5.98
N ARG A 55 -17.53 -1.16 5.51
CA ARG A 55 -18.66 -0.29 5.15
C ARG A 55 -19.15 0.52 6.34
N GLY A 56 -19.01 -0.03 7.56
CA GLY A 56 -19.38 0.62 8.82
C GLY A 56 -18.24 1.36 9.54
N TRP A 57 -17.00 1.35 9.02
CA TRP A 57 -15.84 1.96 9.70
C TRP A 57 -15.71 3.47 9.42
N GLY A 58 -16.74 4.20 9.75
CA GLY A 58 -16.77 5.66 9.70
C GLY A 58 -16.96 6.31 11.08
N PRO A 59 -17.03 7.64 11.21
CA PRO A 59 -17.02 8.61 10.11
C PRO A 59 -15.64 8.78 9.45
N PRO A 60 -15.58 9.36 8.21
CA PRO A 60 -16.71 9.91 7.43
C PRO A 60 -17.42 8.84 6.59
N PHE A 61 -18.66 9.14 6.21
CA PHE A 61 -19.51 8.32 5.33
C PHE A 61 -19.88 9.07 4.05
N ASP A 62 -20.07 8.31 2.97
CA ASP A 62 -20.77 8.74 1.75
C ASP A 62 -22.01 7.84 1.61
N GLY A 63 -23.20 8.40 1.90
CA GLY A 63 -24.40 7.59 2.13
C GLY A 63 -24.21 6.62 3.31
N ASP A 64 -24.46 5.35 3.08
CA ASP A 64 -24.37 4.28 4.08
C ASP A 64 -22.98 3.60 4.10
N THR A 65 -22.01 4.09 3.32
CA THR A 65 -20.71 3.45 3.17
C THR A 65 -19.58 4.35 3.67
N ALA A 66 -18.78 3.85 4.60
CA ALA A 66 -17.64 4.58 5.13
C ALA A 66 -16.53 4.79 4.08
N SER A 67 -15.81 5.89 4.20
CA SER A 67 -14.66 6.24 3.35
C SER A 67 -13.57 5.16 3.32
N TYR A 68 -13.47 4.35 4.38
CA TYR A 68 -12.53 3.24 4.46
C TYR A 68 -12.78 2.21 3.35
N PHE A 69 -14.03 1.78 3.16
CA PHE A 69 -14.41 0.89 2.07
C PHE A 69 -14.23 1.56 0.70
N GLN A 70 -14.61 2.82 0.59
CA GLN A 70 -14.51 3.60 -0.65
C GLN A 70 -13.07 3.68 -1.17
N GLY A 71 -12.09 3.76 -0.26
CA GLY A 71 -10.69 3.95 -0.60
C GLY A 71 -10.04 2.80 -1.39
N VAL A 72 -10.60 1.57 -1.33
CA VAL A 72 -9.95 0.36 -1.87
C VAL A 72 -10.86 -0.55 -2.69
N ASN A 73 -12.04 -0.06 -3.14
CA ASN A 73 -12.99 -0.92 -3.85
C ASN A 73 -13.49 -0.36 -5.19
N ARG A 74 -12.89 0.71 -5.73
CA ARG A 74 -13.24 1.20 -7.07
C ARG A 74 -12.93 0.16 -8.16
N ASN A 75 -13.56 0.29 -9.30
CA ASN A 75 -13.40 -0.59 -10.46
C ASN A 75 -13.81 -2.05 -10.21
N LYS A 76 -14.53 -2.35 -9.12
CA LYS A 76 -15.02 -3.69 -8.81
C LYS A 76 -16.52 -3.81 -9.07
N LEU A 77 -16.97 -5.00 -9.47
CA LEU A 77 -18.38 -5.40 -9.46
C LEU A 77 -18.69 -5.97 -8.08
N GLY A 78 -19.66 -5.41 -7.36
CA GLY A 78 -20.07 -5.88 -6.02
C GLY A 78 -21.22 -6.85 -6.11
N ALA A 79 -21.07 -8.06 -5.60
CA ALA A 79 -22.12 -9.07 -5.53
C ALA A 79 -22.21 -9.69 -4.14
N VAL A 80 -23.36 -10.24 -3.79
CA VAL A 80 -23.62 -10.85 -2.48
C VAL A 80 -23.84 -12.34 -2.64
N LEU A 81 -23.12 -13.13 -1.81
CA LEU A 81 -23.36 -14.55 -1.57
C LEU A 81 -23.23 -14.88 -0.10
N ASP A 82 -24.18 -15.66 0.42
CA ASP A 82 -24.04 -16.30 1.74
C ASP A 82 -23.30 -17.64 1.60
N LEU A 83 -21.99 -17.63 1.69
CA LEU A 83 -21.16 -18.82 1.56
C LEU A 83 -21.33 -19.84 2.70
N THR A 84 -22.13 -19.54 3.72
CA THR A 84 -22.56 -20.54 4.70
C THR A 84 -23.58 -21.51 4.12
N GLN A 85 -24.27 -21.10 3.04
CA GLN A 85 -25.29 -21.90 2.36
C GLN A 85 -24.66 -22.74 1.23
N PRO A 86 -24.94 -24.04 1.16
CA PRO A 86 -24.40 -24.92 0.11
C PRO A 86 -24.73 -24.43 -1.31
N VAL A 87 -25.96 -23.99 -1.55
CA VAL A 87 -26.40 -23.53 -2.88
C VAL A 87 -25.60 -22.30 -3.35
N GLU A 88 -25.25 -21.41 -2.45
CA GLU A 88 -24.46 -20.22 -2.76
C GLU A 88 -22.97 -20.56 -3.04
N ARG A 89 -22.46 -21.62 -2.41
CA ARG A 89 -21.12 -22.15 -2.73
C ARG A 89 -21.06 -22.74 -4.15
N GLU A 90 -22.11 -23.42 -4.61
CA GLU A 90 -22.15 -23.90 -6.00
C GLU A 90 -22.18 -22.74 -7.01
N ARG A 91 -22.85 -21.63 -6.68
CA ARG A 91 -22.80 -20.40 -7.50
C ARG A 91 -21.39 -19.81 -7.55
N LEU A 92 -20.66 -19.81 -6.43
CA LEU A 92 -19.25 -19.39 -6.41
C LEU A 92 -18.40 -20.35 -7.26
N LEU A 93 -18.57 -21.66 -7.12
CA LEU A 93 -17.82 -22.64 -7.90
C LEU A 93 -18.07 -22.49 -9.41
N ALA A 94 -19.32 -22.21 -9.82
CA ALA A 94 -19.64 -21.92 -11.21
C ALA A 94 -18.95 -20.62 -11.71
N LEU A 95 -18.86 -19.59 -10.87
CA LEU A 95 -18.14 -18.37 -11.20
C LEU A 95 -16.62 -18.64 -11.39
N LEU A 96 -16.04 -19.51 -10.56
CA LEU A 96 -14.63 -19.88 -10.63
C LEU A 96 -14.24 -20.65 -11.90
N GLU A 97 -15.18 -21.24 -12.64
CA GLU A 97 -14.91 -21.89 -13.92
C GLU A 97 -14.31 -20.95 -14.96
N THR A 98 -14.61 -19.66 -14.84
CA THR A 98 -14.12 -18.62 -15.74
C THR A 98 -13.14 -17.66 -15.09
N ALA A 99 -12.78 -17.90 -13.83
CA ALA A 99 -11.86 -17.03 -13.09
C ALA A 99 -10.40 -17.42 -13.31
N ASP A 100 -9.55 -16.42 -13.39
CA ASP A 100 -8.09 -16.58 -13.41
C ASP A 100 -7.50 -16.58 -12.01
N VAL A 101 -8.08 -15.77 -11.11
CA VAL A 101 -7.56 -15.53 -9.76
C VAL A 101 -8.71 -15.55 -8.76
N LEU A 102 -8.45 -16.21 -7.64
CA LEU A 102 -9.26 -16.13 -6.42
C LEU A 102 -8.42 -15.45 -5.33
N VAL A 103 -8.95 -14.40 -4.69
CA VAL A 103 -8.30 -13.74 -3.54
C VAL A 103 -9.19 -13.86 -2.31
N GLU A 104 -8.61 -14.29 -1.18
CA GLU A 104 -9.36 -14.41 0.08
C GLU A 104 -8.49 -14.05 1.29
N ASN A 105 -9.12 -13.69 2.40
CA ASN A 105 -8.45 -13.45 3.69
C ASN A 105 -9.30 -13.95 4.88
N PHE A 106 -9.98 -15.07 4.68
CA PHE A 106 -10.73 -15.73 5.76
C PHE A 106 -9.80 -16.31 6.83
N LYS A 107 -10.36 -16.57 8.00
CA LYS A 107 -9.66 -17.40 8.99
C LYS A 107 -9.30 -18.74 8.37
N ILE A 108 -8.08 -19.17 8.61
CA ILE A 108 -7.56 -20.46 8.14
C ILE A 108 -8.54 -21.58 8.50
N GLY A 109 -8.76 -22.49 7.56
CA GLY A 109 -9.72 -23.60 7.70
C GLY A 109 -11.17 -23.24 7.37
N THR A 110 -11.47 -21.98 7.02
CA THR A 110 -12.86 -21.59 6.69
C THR A 110 -13.26 -22.13 5.32
N LEU A 111 -12.45 -21.95 4.29
CA LEU A 111 -12.73 -22.50 2.96
C LEU A 111 -12.73 -24.04 2.99
N GLU A 112 -11.83 -24.63 3.75
CA GLU A 112 -11.77 -26.08 3.94
C GLU A 112 -13.07 -26.62 4.55
N ARG A 113 -13.61 -25.98 5.61
CA ARG A 113 -14.91 -26.36 6.21
C ARG A 113 -16.09 -26.18 5.25
N TRP A 114 -15.99 -25.26 4.31
CA TRP A 114 -17.02 -25.02 3.30
C TRP A 114 -16.90 -25.95 2.08
N GLY A 115 -15.89 -26.84 2.04
CA GLY A 115 -15.62 -27.70 0.90
C GLY A 115 -15.00 -26.94 -0.28
N LEU A 116 -14.31 -25.83 -0.01
CA LEU A 116 -13.67 -24.96 -0.99
C LEU A 116 -12.14 -24.88 -0.76
N GLY A 117 -11.56 -25.83 -0.01
CA GLY A 117 -10.12 -25.88 0.26
C GLY A 117 -9.29 -26.04 -1.03
N TYR A 118 -8.16 -25.32 -1.11
CA TYR A 118 -7.33 -25.32 -2.32
C TYR A 118 -6.83 -26.73 -2.65
N GLU A 119 -6.15 -27.40 -1.74
CA GLU A 119 -5.53 -28.70 -2.00
C GLU A 119 -6.55 -29.81 -2.27
N ALA A 120 -7.70 -29.77 -1.58
CA ALA A 120 -8.70 -30.84 -1.67
C ALA A 120 -9.67 -30.68 -2.84
N VAL A 121 -9.90 -29.43 -3.29
CA VAL A 121 -10.97 -29.14 -4.27
C VAL A 121 -10.50 -28.22 -5.39
N LEU A 122 -10.06 -27.00 -5.06
CA LEU A 122 -9.88 -25.97 -6.07
C LEU A 122 -8.76 -26.28 -7.05
N ARG A 123 -7.67 -26.88 -6.59
CA ARG A 123 -6.51 -27.24 -7.41
C ARG A 123 -6.84 -28.26 -8.50
N GLU A 124 -7.67 -29.24 -8.18
CA GLU A 124 -8.07 -30.27 -9.14
C GLU A 124 -9.18 -29.80 -10.07
N ARG A 125 -10.19 -29.11 -9.50
CA ARG A 125 -11.33 -28.63 -10.26
C ARG A 125 -10.98 -27.48 -11.21
N PHE A 126 -10.06 -26.60 -10.78
CA PHE A 126 -9.64 -25.41 -11.52
C PHE A 126 -8.10 -25.34 -11.66
N PRO A 127 -7.50 -26.23 -12.47
CA PRO A 127 -6.04 -26.41 -12.50
C PRO A 127 -5.27 -25.17 -12.99
N ARG A 128 -5.95 -24.20 -13.57
CA ARG A 128 -5.36 -22.92 -14.02
C ARG A 128 -5.59 -21.77 -13.04
N LEU A 129 -6.38 -21.97 -12.00
CA LEU A 129 -6.71 -20.92 -11.02
C LEU A 129 -5.49 -20.57 -10.16
N VAL A 130 -5.19 -19.30 -10.08
CA VAL A 130 -4.26 -18.75 -9.06
C VAL A 130 -5.07 -18.41 -7.82
N HIS A 131 -4.82 -19.10 -6.71
CA HIS A 131 -5.49 -18.85 -5.45
C HIS A 131 -4.56 -18.08 -4.52
N CYS A 132 -4.89 -16.82 -4.22
CA CYS A 132 -4.12 -15.98 -3.32
C CYS A 132 -4.82 -15.86 -1.96
N ARG A 133 -4.12 -16.28 -0.91
CA ARG A 133 -4.53 -16.11 0.49
C ARG A 133 -3.72 -15.00 1.15
N VAL A 134 -4.42 -14.05 1.76
CA VAL A 134 -3.83 -13.05 2.67
C VAL A 134 -4.19 -13.43 4.11
N SER A 135 -3.19 -13.57 4.98
CA SER A 135 -3.41 -13.99 6.38
C SER A 135 -2.44 -13.29 7.34
N GLY A 136 -2.69 -13.40 8.64
CA GLY A 136 -1.82 -12.82 9.67
C GLY A 136 -0.43 -13.49 9.69
N PHE A 137 -0.41 -14.84 9.79
CA PHE A 137 0.80 -15.62 10.09
C PHE A 137 0.95 -16.88 9.24
N GLY A 138 0.09 -17.11 8.25
CA GLY A 138 0.07 -18.35 7.49
C GLY A 138 -0.76 -19.45 8.14
N ALA A 139 -0.75 -20.64 7.51
CA ALA A 139 -1.55 -21.78 7.95
C ALA A 139 -0.84 -22.66 8.98
N ASP A 140 0.48 -22.64 9.03
CA ASP A 140 1.32 -23.52 9.83
C ASP A 140 2.30 -22.72 10.73
N GLY A 141 3.24 -23.45 11.35
CA GLY A 141 4.22 -22.86 12.25
C GLY A 141 3.68 -22.47 13.62
N PRO A 142 4.50 -21.82 14.48
CA PRO A 142 4.13 -21.54 15.88
C PRO A 142 2.94 -20.59 16.04
N LEU A 143 2.67 -19.74 15.06
CA LEU A 143 1.56 -18.78 15.03
C LEU A 143 0.52 -19.12 13.97
N GLY A 144 0.65 -20.29 13.35
CA GLY A 144 -0.24 -20.73 12.27
C GLY A 144 -1.71 -20.66 12.66
N ALA A 145 -2.54 -20.21 11.74
CA ALA A 145 -3.98 -20.03 11.89
C ALA A 145 -4.45 -19.00 12.94
N LEU A 146 -3.53 -18.32 13.63
CA LEU A 146 -3.91 -17.23 14.54
C LEU A 146 -4.32 -15.98 13.75
N PRO A 147 -5.26 -15.18 14.29
CA PRO A 147 -5.66 -13.93 13.68
C PRO A 147 -4.54 -12.88 13.81
N GLY A 148 -4.33 -12.08 12.77
CA GLY A 148 -3.43 -10.93 12.78
C GLY A 148 -4.12 -9.70 12.22
N TYR A 149 -3.94 -8.55 12.89
CA TYR A 149 -4.29 -7.23 12.38
C TYR A 149 -3.02 -6.39 12.26
N ASP A 150 -3.01 -5.43 11.35
CA ASP A 150 -1.87 -4.54 11.07
C ASP A 150 -1.15 -4.08 12.34
N ALA A 151 -1.84 -3.40 13.25
CA ALA A 151 -1.22 -2.82 14.44
C ALA A 151 -0.62 -3.87 15.39
N ALA A 152 -1.25 -5.04 15.52
CA ALA A 152 -0.72 -6.13 16.34
C ALA A 152 0.56 -6.70 15.70
N VAL A 153 0.58 -6.85 14.39
CA VAL A 153 1.77 -7.32 13.66
C VAL A 153 2.87 -6.27 13.68
N GLN A 154 2.57 -4.97 13.56
CA GLN A 154 3.58 -3.91 13.76
C GLN A 154 4.30 -4.05 15.12
N ALA A 155 3.56 -4.40 16.17
CA ALA A 155 4.14 -4.61 17.49
C ALA A 155 5.04 -5.86 17.53
N MET A 156 4.62 -6.97 16.92
CA MET A 156 5.32 -8.25 16.97
C MET A 156 6.54 -8.33 16.06
N CYS A 157 6.51 -7.69 14.90
CA CYS A 157 7.58 -7.79 13.90
C CYS A 157 8.78 -6.85 14.14
N GLY A 158 8.70 -5.98 15.17
CA GLY A 158 9.78 -5.03 15.46
C GLY A 158 9.61 -3.62 14.89
N LEU A 159 8.63 -3.35 14.03
CA LEU A 159 8.37 -2.01 13.48
C LEU A 159 8.19 -0.96 14.58
N MET A 160 7.37 -1.26 15.59
CA MET A 160 7.15 -0.33 16.70
C MET A 160 8.40 -0.14 17.57
N SER A 161 9.31 -1.11 17.62
CA SER A 161 10.52 -1.02 18.41
C SER A 161 11.50 0.02 17.89
N VAL A 162 11.43 0.36 16.61
CA VAL A 162 12.29 1.34 15.94
C VAL A 162 11.58 2.65 15.60
N ASN A 163 10.25 2.71 15.79
CA ASN A 163 9.44 3.89 15.51
C ASN A 163 9.06 4.63 16.81
N GLY A 164 9.30 5.94 16.83
CA GLY A 164 9.06 6.82 17.97
C GLY A 164 10.26 7.68 18.32
N GLU A 165 10.06 8.64 19.21
CA GLU A 165 11.11 9.54 19.70
C GLU A 165 12.20 8.79 20.46
N ALA A 166 13.44 9.34 20.41
CA ALA A 166 14.56 8.80 21.15
C ALA A 166 14.26 8.78 22.65
N GLY A 167 14.36 7.60 23.28
CA GLY A 167 13.99 7.42 24.69
C GLY A 167 12.48 7.42 24.98
N GLY A 168 11.64 7.68 24.00
CA GLY A 168 10.17 7.67 24.13
C GLY A 168 9.57 6.25 24.04
N PRO A 169 8.24 6.12 24.15
CA PRO A 169 7.55 4.84 23.97
C PRO A 169 7.58 4.36 22.51
N PRO A 170 7.43 3.05 22.26
CA PRO A 170 7.18 2.53 20.92
C PRO A 170 5.89 3.11 20.32
N LEU A 171 5.91 3.53 19.07
CA LEU A 171 4.75 4.05 18.36
C LEU A 171 4.46 3.22 17.12
N ARG A 172 3.17 2.98 16.87
CA ARG A 172 2.77 2.43 15.57
C ARG A 172 2.92 3.48 14.48
N ILE A 173 3.15 3.04 13.25
CA ILE A 173 3.04 3.91 12.07
C ILE A 173 1.56 4.29 11.88
N GLY A 174 1.27 5.57 11.65
CA GLY A 174 -0.09 6.11 11.59
C GLY A 174 -0.97 5.53 10.48
N VAL A 175 -0.38 5.06 9.39
CA VAL A 175 -1.05 4.33 8.32
C VAL A 175 -0.96 2.81 8.55
N PRO A 176 -1.91 1.99 8.06
CA PRO A 176 -1.86 0.52 8.16
C PRO A 176 -0.85 -0.03 7.14
N ILE A 177 0.43 0.25 7.38
CA ILE A 177 1.53 -0.03 6.44
C ILE A 177 1.71 -1.51 6.17
N VAL A 178 1.46 -2.37 7.17
CA VAL A 178 1.61 -3.82 7.04
C VAL A 178 0.55 -4.38 6.08
N ASP A 179 -0.71 -3.97 6.24
CA ASP A 179 -1.79 -4.35 5.31
C ASP A 179 -1.50 -3.88 3.88
N LEU A 180 -1.06 -2.63 3.71
CA LEU A 180 -0.77 -2.06 2.40
C LEU A 180 0.38 -2.80 1.70
N VAL A 181 1.46 -3.09 2.42
CA VAL A 181 2.60 -3.85 1.86
C VAL A 181 2.22 -5.30 1.58
N THR A 182 1.38 -5.91 2.42
CA THR A 182 0.86 -7.26 2.18
C THR A 182 0.01 -7.30 0.93
N GLY A 183 -0.87 -6.32 0.73
CA GLY A 183 -1.65 -6.19 -0.51
C GLY A 183 -0.79 -6.01 -1.76
N LEU A 184 0.29 -5.22 -1.67
CA LEU A 184 1.27 -5.08 -2.76
C LEU A 184 1.98 -6.40 -3.06
N ASN A 185 2.47 -7.11 -2.03
CA ASN A 185 3.12 -8.41 -2.21
C ASN A 185 2.16 -9.46 -2.76
N ALA A 186 0.90 -9.48 -2.31
CA ALA A 186 -0.14 -10.34 -2.86
C ALA A 186 -0.36 -10.08 -4.36
N ALA A 187 -0.46 -8.81 -4.78
CA ALA A 187 -0.58 -8.45 -6.19
C ALA A 187 0.64 -8.89 -7.00
N LEU A 188 1.85 -8.69 -6.49
CA LEU A 188 3.08 -9.17 -7.13
C LEU A 188 3.13 -10.70 -7.22
N GLY A 189 2.76 -11.40 -6.15
CA GLY A 189 2.69 -12.87 -6.13
C GLY A 189 1.69 -13.41 -7.15
N ILE A 190 0.52 -12.80 -7.28
CA ILE A 190 -0.47 -13.13 -8.31
C ILE A 190 0.12 -12.95 -9.70
N LEU A 191 0.77 -11.81 -9.98
CA LEU A 191 1.36 -11.53 -11.29
C LEU A 191 2.50 -12.51 -11.63
N MET A 192 3.33 -12.90 -10.65
CA MET A 192 4.36 -13.92 -10.81
C MET A 192 3.74 -15.28 -11.13
N ALA A 193 2.68 -15.67 -10.42
CA ALA A 193 1.96 -16.92 -10.65
C ALA A 193 1.27 -16.96 -12.03
N LEU A 194 0.66 -15.85 -12.45
CA LEU A 194 0.07 -15.69 -13.77
C LEU A 194 1.14 -15.78 -14.87
N ARG A 195 2.30 -15.18 -14.67
CA ARG A 195 3.42 -15.25 -15.61
C ARG A 195 4.00 -16.66 -15.73
N GLU A 196 4.13 -17.37 -14.62
CA GLU A 196 4.55 -18.79 -14.63
C GLU A 196 3.52 -19.66 -15.33
N ARG A 197 2.22 -19.42 -15.10
CA ARG A 197 1.11 -20.13 -15.74
C ARG A 197 1.15 -20.06 -17.26
N GLU A 198 1.67 -19.00 -17.86
CA GLU A 198 1.84 -18.91 -19.33
C GLU A 198 2.77 -20.01 -19.87
N THR A 199 3.70 -20.49 -19.06
CA THR A 199 4.65 -21.55 -19.43
C THR A 199 4.15 -22.93 -19.04
N SER A 200 3.69 -23.11 -17.79
CA SER A 200 3.27 -24.40 -17.26
C SER A 200 1.85 -24.80 -17.63
N GLY A 201 1.01 -23.81 -17.97
CA GLY A 201 -0.43 -24.01 -18.16
C GLY A 201 -1.22 -24.17 -16.84
N ARG A 202 -0.57 -24.10 -15.67
CA ARG A 202 -1.14 -24.40 -14.36
C ARG A 202 -1.14 -23.16 -13.46
N GLY A 203 -2.20 -23.00 -12.68
CA GLY A 203 -2.26 -22.08 -11.57
C GLY A 203 -1.55 -22.62 -10.33
N GLN A 204 -1.45 -21.80 -9.29
CA GLN A 204 -0.81 -22.19 -8.03
C GLN A 204 -1.41 -21.44 -6.84
N PHE A 205 -1.10 -21.92 -5.64
CA PHE A 205 -1.40 -21.22 -4.41
C PHE A 205 -0.36 -20.14 -4.15
N VAL A 206 -0.81 -18.95 -3.80
CA VAL A 206 0.00 -17.79 -3.40
C VAL A 206 -0.39 -17.43 -1.98
N GLU A 207 0.55 -17.45 -1.06
CA GLU A 207 0.33 -16.98 0.30
C GLU A 207 1.11 -15.70 0.56
N SER A 208 0.43 -14.70 1.14
CA SER A 208 1.03 -13.44 1.58
C SER A 208 0.61 -13.19 3.01
N THR A 209 1.57 -13.22 3.95
CA THR A 209 1.27 -13.03 5.36
C THR A 209 1.68 -11.64 5.83
N LEU A 210 0.89 -11.08 6.76
CA LEU A 210 1.20 -9.78 7.35
C LEU A 210 2.56 -9.79 8.04
N PHE A 211 2.88 -10.88 8.76
CA PHE A 211 4.10 -10.99 9.53
C PHE A 211 5.35 -11.00 8.64
N ASP A 212 5.36 -11.81 7.58
CA ASP A 212 6.50 -11.89 6.66
C ASP A 212 6.70 -10.57 5.91
N CYS A 213 5.61 -9.97 5.45
CA CYS A 213 5.63 -8.67 4.79
C CYS A 213 6.17 -7.58 5.73
N ALA A 214 5.75 -7.58 7.01
CA ALA A 214 6.23 -6.64 8.00
C ALA A 214 7.73 -6.80 8.30
N LEU A 215 8.22 -8.04 8.38
CA LEU A 215 9.67 -8.29 8.55
C LEU A 215 10.46 -7.81 7.33
N SER A 216 9.93 -7.97 6.13
CA SER A 216 10.63 -7.61 4.88
C SER A 216 10.92 -6.11 4.75
N ILE A 217 10.16 -5.26 5.43
CA ILE A 217 10.30 -3.80 5.37
C ILE A 217 11.11 -3.18 6.52
N LEU A 218 11.74 -3.98 7.37
CA LEU A 218 12.57 -3.48 8.50
C LEU A 218 13.96 -2.96 8.06
N HIS A 219 14.19 -2.71 6.78
CA HIS A 219 15.42 -2.07 6.33
C HIS A 219 15.49 -0.60 6.80
N PRO A 220 16.64 -0.08 7.30
CA PRO A 220 17.97 -0.72 7.39
C PRO A 220 18.23 -1.43 8.74
N HIS A 221 17.24 -1.56 9.60
CA HIS A 221 17.44 -2.07 10.96
C HIS A 221 17.84 -3.54 11.01
N THR A 222 17.27 -4.39 10.14
CA THR A 222 17.64 -5.81 10.06
C THR A 222 19.10 -6.03 9.66
N PRO A 223 19.63 -5.45 8.57
CA PRO A 223 21.05 -5.58 8.27
C PRO A 223 21.93 -4.96 9.36
N ASN A 224 21.56 -3.82 9.94
CA ASN A 224 22.31 -3.23 11.05
C ASN A 224 22.39 -4.18 12.24
N TYR A 225 21.32 -4.88 12.58
CA TYR A 225 21.30 -5.88 13.65
C TYR A 225 22.15 -7.10 13.29
N PHE A 226 22.01 -7.66 12.10
CA PHE A 226 22.75 -8.85 11.67
C PHE A 226 24.26 -8.63 11.68
N TYR A 227 24.74 -7.46 11.31
CA TYR A 227 26.17 -7.17 11.26
C TYR A 227 26.75 -6.67 12.59
N SER A 228 25.96 -6.02 13.44
CA SER A 228 26.47 -5.46 14.69
C SER A 228 26.10 -6.25 15.95
N GLY A 229 25.07 -7.10 15.89
CA GLY A 229 24.46 -7.74 17.06
C GLY A 229 23.76 -6.76 18.01
N LYS A 230 23.72 -5.45 17.68
CA LYS A 230 23.16 -4.42 18.55
C LYS A 230 21.69 -4.17 18.23
N GLN A 231 20.85 -4.21 19.28
CA GLN A 231 19.43 -3.89 19.15
C GLN A 231 19.23 -2.46 18.62
N PRO A 232 18.55 -2.27 17.48
CA PRO A 232 18.21 -0.95 16.98
C PRO A 232 17.41 -0.14 17.99
N GLN A 233 17.68 1.15 18.03
CA GLN A 233 16.99 2.08 18.93
C GLN A 233 16.10 3.02 18.14
N ARG A 234 15.09 3.58 18.80
CA ARG A 234 14.30 4.68 18.26
C ARG A 234 15.15 5.94 18.16
N THR A 235 15.08 6.60 17.03
CA THR A 235 15.87 7.82 16.73
C THR A 235 14.98 9.02 16.35
N GLY A 236 13.69 8.93 16.57
CA GLY A 236 12.73 9.92 16.07
C GLY A 236 12.76 9.97 14.54
N ASN A 237 12.98 11.16 14.00
CA ASN A 237 13.09 11.38 12.56
C ASN A 237 14.51 11.15 12.02
N ALA A 238 15.50 10.99 12.90
CA ALA A 238 16.89 10.86 12.48
C ALA A 238 17.17 9.49 11.85
N HIS A 239 17.81 9.50 10.68
CA HIS A 239 18.24 8.26 10.03
C HIS A 239 19.34 7.57 10.85
N PRO A 240 19.28 6.23 11.06
CA PRO A 240 20.26 5.54 11.90
C PRO A 240 21.70 5.60 11.39
N ASN A 241 21.91 5.67 10.08
CA ASN A 241 23.22 5.53 9.43
C ASN A 241 23.73 6.82 8.73
N ILE A 242 22.88 7.83 8.53
CA ILE A 242 23.19 9.00 7.70
C ILE A 242 22.95 10.29 8.49
N THR A 243 23.85 11.27 8.32
CA THR A 243 23.78 12.57 9.01
C THR A 243 24.33 13.70 8.12
N PRO A 244 23.64 14.86 7.99
CA PRO A 244 22.32 15.16 8.54
C PRO A 244 21.20 14.54 7.69
N TYR A 245 20.31 13.80 8.32
CA TYR A 245 19.11 13.22 7.72
C TYR A 245 18.03 13.19 8.81
N ASP A 246 17.24 14.28 8.94
CA ASP A 246 16.35 14.50 10.08
C ASP A 246 15.39 15.65 9.79
N MET A 247 14.46 15.88 10.72
CA MET A 247 13.62 17.07 10.75
C MET A 247 14.34 18.22 11.48
N PHE A 248 14.33 19.41 10.89
CA PHE A 248 14.93 20.62 11.46
C PHE A 248 13.90 21.74 11.52
N GLN A 249 14.00 22.58 12.58
CA GLN A 249 13.20 23.78 12.69
C GLN A 249 13.86 24.91 11.90
N THR A 250 13.05 25.77 11.30
CA THR A 250 13.46 26.99 10.63
C THR A 250 12.83 28.19 11.31
N GLY A 251 13.02 29.39 10.80
CA GLY A 251 12.34 30.57 11.32
C GLY A 251 10.81 30.52 11.18
N ASN A 252 10.32 29.75 10.20
CA ASN A 252 8.89 29.55 9.99
C ASN A 252 8.65 28.13 9.41
N GLY A 253 8.23 27.23 10.28
CA GLY A 253 7.90 25.85 9.94
C GLY A 253 9.08 24.87 10.01
N ALA A 254 8.77 23.59 9.86
CA ALA A 254 9.74 22.52 9.88
C ALA A 254 10.06 22.03 8.47
N ILE A 255 11.33 21.66 8.25
CA ILE A 255 11.77 20.97 7.04
C ILE A 255 12.33 19.60 7.38
N PHE A 256 12.22 18.67 6.45
CA PHE A 256 12.96 17.42 6.48
C PHE A 256 14.16 17.52 5.53
N LEU A 257 15.36 17.40 6.08
CA LEU A 257 16.62 17.49 5.35
C LEU A 257 17.21 16.09 5.19
N ALA A 258 17.55 15.68 3.97
CA ALA A 258 18.01 14.33 3.65
C ALA A 258 19.37 14.37 2.89
N VAL A 259 20.45 14.63 3.61
CA VAL A 259 21.81 14.73 3.04
C VAL A 259 22.48 13.37 3.06
N GLY A 260 22.51 12.71 1.90
CA GLY A 260 23.00 11.33 1.77
C GLY A 260 24.51 11.17 1.53
N ASN A 261 25.24 12.24 1.17
CA ASN A 261 26.66 12.17 0.82
C ASN A 261 27.40 13.50 1.05
N ASN A 262 28.74 13.46 0.92
CA ASN A 262 29.60 14.63 1.17
C ASN A 262 29.38 15.76 0.15
N THR A 263 29.08 15.45 -1.10
CA THR A 263 28.78 16.47 -2.12
C THR A 263 27.51 17.25 -1.76
N GLN A 264 26.47 16.56 -1.30
CA GLN A 264 25.24 17.20 -0.82
C GLN A 264 25.47 18.02 0.46
N PHE A 265 26.34 17.54 1.36
CA PHE A 265 26.70 18.30 2.55
C PHE A 265 27.44 19.60 2.23
N ALA A 266 28.40 19.55 1.30
CA ALA A 266 29.09 20.75 0.82
C ALA A 266 28.12 21.72 0.13
N ALA A 267 27.19 21.21 -0.69
CA ALA A 267 26.15 22.03 -1.32
C ALA A 267 25.22 22.67 -0.29
N LEU A 268 24.79 21.92 0.74
CA LEU A 268 24.02 22.45 1.86
C LEU A 268 24.73 23.64 2.52
N CYS A 269 25.98 23.41 2.96
CA CYS A 269 26.76 24.47 3.63
C CYS A 269 26.90 25.73 2.79
N ARG A 270 27.10 25.58 1.48
CA ARG A 270 27.18 26.71 0.54
C ARG A 270 25.85 27.46 0.42
N LEU A 271 24.74 26.72 0.31
CA LEU A 271 23.42 27.30 0.05
C LEU A 271 22.84 28.02 1.28
N ILE A 272 23.23 27.61 2.49
CA ILE A 272 22.82 28.26 3.75
C ILE A 272 23.87 29.25 4.27
N ASP A 273 24.91 29.54 3.48
CA ASP A 273 26.04 30.41 3.86
C ASP A 273 26.74 30.00 5.17
N ALA A 274 27.06 28.69 5.27
CA ALA A 274 27.70 28.09 6.45
C ALA A 274 29.13 27.57 6.14
N PRO A 275 30.09 28.41 5.69
CA PRO A 275 31.42 27.98 5.30
C PRO A 275 32.21 27.32 6.45
N ARG A 276 31.90 27.67 7.70
CA ARG A 276 32.53 27.06 8.88
C ARG A 276 32.20 25.58 9.02
N LEU A 277 30.95 25.19 8.72
CA LEU A 277 30.53 23.77 8.76
C LEU A 277 31.22 22.95 7.66
N ALA A 278 31.38 23.53 6.47
CA ALA A 278 32.04 22.87 5.35
C ALA A 278 33.53 22.56 5.60
N GLY A 279 34.21 23.41 6.37
CA GLY A 279 35.62 23.26 6.73
C GLY A 279 35.90 22.56 8.05
N ASP A 280 34.88 22.19 8.80
CA ASP A 280 35.06 21.60 10.12
C ASP A 280 35.43 20.11 10.01
N PRO A 281 36.61 19.69 10.59
CA PRO A 281 37.04 18.30 10.52
C PRO A 281 36.09 17.32 11.17
N ARG A 282 35.26 17.75 12.13
CA ARG A 282 34.21 16.89 12.74
C ARG A 282 33.14 16.48 11.75
N PHE A 283 32.98 17.21 10.63
CA PHE A 283 31.89 17.00 9.66
C PHE A 283 32.38 16.60 8.28
N ALA A 284 33.65 16.24 8.14
CA ALA A 284 34.31 15.97 6.85
C ALA A 284 33.69 14.80 6.07
N ASP A 285 33.19 13.79 6.75
CA ASP A 285 32.50 12.65 6.13
C ASP A 285 31.27 12.21 6.94
N ASN A 286 30.48 11.27 6.37
CA ASN A 286 29.25 10.82 7.02
C ASN A 286 29.50 10.13 8.37
N ASN A 287 30.61 9.39 8.51
CA ASN A 287 30.92 8.71 9.77
C ASN A 287 31.21 9.71 10.88
N LEU A 288 32.05 10.71 10.60
CA LEU A 288 32.36 11.80 11.54
C LEU A 288 31.10 12.64 11.86
N ARG A 289 30.29 12.97 10.87
CA ARG A 289 29.01 13.67 11.11
C ARG A 289 28.08 12.84 11.99
N SER A 290 28.02 11.54 11.80
CA SER A 290 27.20 10.65 12.63
C SER A 290 27.70 10.56 14.08
N GLN A 291 29.02 10.56 14.28
CA GLN A 291 29.61 10.62 15.62
C GLN A 291 29.34 11.94 16.32
N HIS A 292 29.31 13.05 15.57
CA HIS A 292 29.08 14.42 16.07
C HIS A 292 27.66 14.92 15.76
N ARG A 293 26.69 14.02 15.65
CA ARG A 293 25.30 14.33 15.22
C ARG A 293 24.66 15.47 16.02
N CYS A 294 24.77 15.44 17.34
CA CYS A 294 24.16 16.44 18.20
C CYS A 294 24.80 17.84 17.98
N GLN A 295 26.12 17.91 17.87
CA GLN A 295 26.82 19.17 17.60
C GLN A 295 26.44 19.73 16.24
N LEU A 296 26.45 18.86 15.20
CA LEU A 296 26.07 19.29 13.86
C LEU A 296 24.63 19.79 13.80
N ARG A 297 23.70 19.12 14.50
CA ARG A 297 22.31 19.55 14.60
C ARG A 297 22.20 20.94 15.18
N THR A 298 22.82 21.18 16.33
CA THR A 298 22.79 22.48 17.00
C THR A 298 23.37 23.59 16.12
N GLU A 299 24.49 23.34 15.46
CA GLU A 299 25.12 24.32 14.59
C GLU A 299 24.28 24.59 13.32
N LEU A 300 23.70 23.55 12.69
CA LEU A 300 22.80 23.72 11.55
C LEU A 300 21.56 24.55 11.92
N GLU A 301 20.92 24.27 13.03
CA GLU A 301 19.70 24.99 13.46
C GLU A 301 19.96 26.51 13.65
N GLN A 302 21.16 26.92 13.97
CA GLN A 302 21.50 28.35 14.02
C GLN A 302 21.42 29.01 12.63
N TYR A 303 21.92 28.35 11.59
CA TYR A 303 21.83 28.86 10.21
C TYR A 303 20.41 28.77 9.67
N LEU A 304 19.70 27.66 9.96
CA LEU A 304 18.37 27.41 9.42
C LEU A 304 17.29 28.31 10.05
N SER A 305 17.51 28.78 11.27
CA SER A 305 16.57 29.67 11.99
C SER A 305 16.30 31.00 11.28
N ALA A 306 17.20 31.47 10.42
CA ALA A 306 17.02 32.70 9.66
C ALA A 306 16.15 32.53 8.39
N TRP A 307 15.77 31.30 8.04
CA TRP A 307 15.06 31.00 6.80
C TRP A 307 13.57 30.73 7.02
N ASP A 308 12.74 31.12 6.05
CA ASP A 308 11.41 30.52 5.86
C ASP A 308 11.56 29.09 5.36
N GLY A 309 10.86 28.15 5.99
CA GLY A 309 11.02 26.72 5.70
C GLY A 309 10.67 26.32 4.26
N ALA A 310 9.60 26.89 3.68
CA ALA A 310 9.21 26.59 2.31
C ALA A 310 10.21 27.13 1.30
N GLN A 311 10.68 28.39 1.52
CA GLN A 311 11.69 29.01 0.68
C GLN A 311 13.03 28.27 0.75
N LEU A 312 13.43 27.85 1.94
CA LEU A 312 14.66 27.08 2.13
C LEU A 312 14.58 25.73 1.44
N ALA A 313 13.47 25.02 1.58
CA ALA A 313 13.27 23.71 0.93
C ALA A 313 13.35 23.83 -0.60
N ASP A 314 12.72 24.82 -1.21
CA ASP A 314 12.82 25.06 -2.67
C ASP A 314 14.27 25.39 -3.08
N THR A 315 14.96 26.25 -2.33
CA THR A 315 16.37 26.63 -2.59
C THR A 315 17.29 25.40 -2.53
N LEU A 316 17.13 24.56 -1.50
CA LEU A 316 17.96 23.38 -1.31
C LEU A 316 17.71 22.31 -2.38
N VAL A 317 16.45 22.02 -2.69
CA VAL A 317 16.11 21.02 -3.71
C VAL A 317 16.64 21.43 -5.08
N ARG A 318 16.48 22.70 -5.49
CA ARG A 318 17.02 23.22 -6.76
C ARG A 318 18.55 23.22 -6.77
N GLY A 319 19.18 23.36 -5.59
CA GLY A 319 20.62 23.27 -5.42
C GLY A 319 21.18 21.85 -5.30
N GLY A 320 20.35 20.80 -5.48
CA GLY A 320 20.76 19.40 -5.46
C GLY A 320 20.82 18.78 -4.05
N VAL A 321 20.25 19.44 -3.04
CA VAL A 321 20.14 18.92 -1.68
C VAL A 321 18.70 18.49 -1.41
N PRO A 322 18.42 17.19 -1.22
CA PRO A 322 17.06 16.72 -0.95
C PRO A 322 16.52 17.32 0.37
N CYS A 323 15.44 18.06 0.23
CA CYS A 323 14.76 18.74 1.33
C CYS A 323 13.28 18.91 1.00
N ALA A 324 12.43 18.89 2.00
CA ALA A 324 11.00 19.15 1.83
C ALA A 324 10.40 19.81 3.08
N PRO A 325 9.39 20.69 2.94
CA PRO A 325 8.58 21.08 4.07
C PRO A 325 7.75 19.89 4.57
N VAL A 326 7.44 19.86 5.86
CA VAL A 326 6.53 18.86 6.43
C VAL A 326 5.10 19.33 6.18
N LEU A 327 4.42 18.70 5.22
CA LEU A 327 3.07 19.06 4.80
C LEU A 327 1.99 18.23 5.50
N GLY A 328 0.85 18.83 5.76
CA GLY A 328 -0.38 18.10 6.06
C GLY A 328 -0.93 17.37 4.84
N VAL A 329 -1.87 16.45 5.06
CA VAL A 329 -2.51 15.66 3.97
C VAL A 329 -3.20 16.56 2.95
N ASP A 330 -3.88 17.60 3.41
CA ASP A 330 -4.56 18.60 2.58
C ASP A 330 -3.60 19.34 1.65
N ALA A 331 -2.50 19.85 2.18
CA ALA A 331 -1.46 20.54 1.43
C ALA A 331 -0.75 19.60 0.45
N ALA A 332 -0.46 18.36 0.85
CA ALA A 332 0.12 17.36 -0.04
C ALA A 332 -0.83 17.02 -1.20
N LEU A 333 -2.14 16.90 -0.95
CA LEU A 333 -3.15 16.68 -1.99
C LEU A 333 -3.36 17.89 -2.90
N ALA A 334 -3.18 19.11 -2.39
CA ALA A 334 -3.25 20.36 -3.16
C ALA A 334 -1.95 20.68 -3.92
N HIS A 335 -0.87 19.96 -3.66
CA HIS A 335 0.43 20.24 -4.26
C HIS A 335 0.39 20.13 -5.79
N PRO A 336 0.99 21.09 -6.56
CA PRO A 336 0.96 21.07 -8.03
C PRO A 336 1.52 19.76 -8.63
N HIS A 337 2.50 19.14 -7.98
CA HIS A 337 3.05 17.86 -8.44
C HIS A 337 2.05 16.71 -8.30
N THR A 338 1.18 16.72 -7.30
CA THR A 338 0.08 15.75 -7.14
C THR A 338 -0.88 15.80 -8.32
N ALA A 339 -1.23 17.03 -8.77
CA ALA A 339 -2.05 17.24 -9.96
C ALA A 339 -1.31 16.80 -11.24
N HIS A 340 -0.05 17.22 -11.41
CA HIS A 340 0.78 16.84 -12.57
C HIS A 340 0.92 15.30 -12.70
N ARG A 341 1.04 14.59 -11.59
CA ARG A 341 1.12 13.13 -11.55
C ARG A 341 -0.24 12.43 -11.63
N ALA A 342 -1.33 13.17 -11.76
CA ALA A 342 -2.70 12.64 -11.76
C ALA A 342 -2.95 11.67 -10.58
N MET A 343 -2.53 12.08 -9.38
CA MET A 343 -2.67 11.25 -8.17
C MET A 343 -4.01 11.44 -7.46
N LYS A 344 -4.83 12.40 -7.88
CA LYS A 344 -6.22 12.53 -7.43
C LYS A 344 -7.15 11.96 -8.48
N VAL A 345 -8.08 11.10 -8.05
CA VAL A 345 -9.18 10.59 -8.86
C VAL A 345 -10.46 11.23 -8.35
N GLU A 346 -11.17 11.89 -9.24
CA GLU A 346 -12.46 12.55 -8.95
C GLU A 346 -13.49 12.07 -9.97
N GLN A 347 -14.59 11.50 -9.48
CA GLN A 347 -15.69 11.01 -10.32
C GLN A 347 -17.03 11.19 -9.57
N GLY A 348 -17.83 12.17 -9.96
CA GLY A 348 -19.02 12.56 -9.21
C GLY A 348 -18.65 13.00 -7.79
N THR A 349 -19.23 12.37 -6.78
CA THR A 349 -18.91 12.62 -5.35
C THR A 349 -17.65 11.89 -4.88
N TYR A 350 -17.23 10.85 -5.60
CA TYR A 350 -16.07 10.04 -5.23
C TYR A 350 -14.76 10.83 -5.33
N ARG A 351 -13.93 10.66 -4.33
CA ARG A 351 -12.55 11.18 -4.27
C ARG A 351 -11.62 10.06 -3.81
N GLY A 352 -10.55 9.80 -4.56
CA GLY A 352 -9.59 8.75 -4.23
C GLY A 352 -8.18 9.06 -4.69
N ILE A 353 -7.24 8.22 -4.30
CA ILE A 353 -5.83 8.31 -4.74
C ILE A 353 -5.65 7.44 -5.97
N GLY A 354 -5.05 8.01 -7.01
CA GLY A 354 -4.74 7.32 -8.25
C GLY A 354 -3.63 6.27 -8.09
N SER A 355 -3.56 5.33 -9.03
CA SER A 355 -2.48 4.34 -9.07
C SER A 355 -1.11 5.03 -9.20
N PRO A 356 -0.13 4.68 -8.37
CA PRO A 356 1.25 5.16 -8.53
C PRO A 356 1.97 4.51 -9.71
N ILE A 357 1.47 3.38 -10.22
CA ILE A 357 2.05 2.65 -11.35
C ILE A 357 1.64 3.36 -12.66
N LYS A 358 2.61 3.89 -13.38
CA LYS A 358 2.40 4.66 -14.61
C LYS A 358 2.95 3.88 -15.81
N LEU A 359 2.11 3.07 -16.45
CA LEU A 359 2.45 2.35 -17.67
C LEU A 359 2.24 3.26 -18.89
N SER A 360 3.24 3.39 -19.75
CA SER A 360 3.21 4.35 -20.86
C SER A 360 2.19 4.04 -21.95
N ARG A 361 1.88 2.76 -22.17
CA ARG A 361 0.93 2.31 -23.21
C ARG A 361 -0.41 1.87 -22.65
N THR A 362 -0.44 1.35 -21.44
CA THR A 362 -1.61 0.77 -20.77
C THR A 362 -1.77 1.37 -19.37
N PRO A 363 -1.98 2.70 -19.26
CA PRO A 363 -2.10 3.36 -17.97
C PRO A 363 -3.29 2.82 -17.16
N ALA A 364 -3.26 3.01 -15.85
CA ALA A 364 -4.40 2.72 -14.99
C ALA A 364 -5.63 3.54 -15.43
N THR A 365 -6.81 2.94 -15.32
CA THR A 365 -8.09 3.56 -15.68
C THR A 365 -9.08 3.47 -14.51
N TYR A 366 -9.91 4.49 -14.36
CA TYR A 366 -10.88 4.59 -13.28
C TYR A 366 -12.28 4.57 -13.93
N ARG A 367 -12.86 3.35 -14.04
CA ARG A 367 -14.02 3.06 -14.88
C ARG A 367 -15.33 3.12 -14.11
N SER A 368 -15.29 2.71 -12.84
CA SER A 368 -16.47 2.68 -11.97
C SER A 368 -16.14 3.07 -10.54
N LEU A 369 -17.14 3.56 -9.86
CA LEU A 369 -17.11 3.86 -8.43
C LEU A 369 -17.02 2.56 -7.61
N PRO A 370 -16.63 2.65 -6.32
CA PRO A 370 -16.81 1.54 -5.40
C PRO A 370 -18.30 1.13 -5.38
N PRO A 371 -18.61 -0.18 -5.48
CA PRO A 371 -19.99 -0.63 -5.62
C PRO A 371 -20.79 -0.50 -4.32
N ALA A 372 -22.09 -0.23 -4.43
CA ALA A 372 -23.01 -0.47 -3.36
C ALA A 372 -23.09 -1.97 -3.03
N LEU A 373 -23.59 -2.32 -1.84
CA LEU A 373 -23.72 -3.72 -1.45
C LEU A 373 -24.68 -4.47 -2.39
N GLY A 374 -24.17 -5.49 -3.06
CA GLY A 374 -24.95 -6.34 -3.96
C GLY A 374 -25.37 -5.69 -5.30
N GLU A 375 -24.85 -4.51 -5.61
CA GLU A 375 -25.24 -3.72 -6.80
C GLU A 375 -25.22 -4.56 -8.10
N HIS A 376 -24.28 -5.47 -8.24
CA HIS A 376 -24.08 -6.24 -9.46
C HIS A 376 -24.46 -7.72 -9.30
N THR A 377 -25.14 -8.13 -8.21
CA THR A 377 -25.47 -9.54 -7.94
C THR A 377 -26.25 -10.16 -9.09
N ALA A 378 -27.29 -9.48 -9.60
CA ALA A 378 -28.08 -9.96 -10.74
C ALA A 378 -27.29 -10.00 -12.05
N GLN A 379 -26.34 -9.11 -12.24
CA GLN A 379 -25.44 -9.09 -13.40
C GLN A 379 -24.47 -10.28 -13.37
N VAL A 380 -23.94 -10.61 -12.21
CA VAL A 380 -22.93 -11.66 -12.03
C VAL A 380 -23.56 -13.05 -12.04
N PHE A 381 -24.71 -13.22 -11.38
CA PHE A 381 -25.31 -14.53 -11.14
C PHE A 381 -26.66 -14.76 -11.82
N GLY A 382 -27.16 -13.79 -12.60
CA GLY A 382 -28.53 -13.79 -13.09
C GLY A 382 -29.54 -13.40 -12.00
N LYS A 383 -30.80 -13.17 -12.40
CA LYS A 383 -31.88 -12.89 -11.42
C LYS A 383 -32.21 -14.15 -10.65
N THR A 384 -32.35 -14.05 -9.35
CA THR A 384 -32.89 -15.13 -8.51
C THR A 384 -34.41 -15.24 -8.70
N ALA A 385 -34.97 -16.43 -8.47
CA ALA A 385 -36.42 -16.67 -8.62
C ALA A 385 -37.28 -15.72 -7.75
N ASP A 386 -36.73 -15.22 -6.65
CA ASP A 386 -37.41 -14.27 -5.75
C ASP A 386 -37.36 -12.80 -6.26
N GLN A 387 -36.69 -12.53 -7.39
CA GLN A 387 -36.58 -11.21 -8.02
C GLN A 387 -37.31 -11.09 -9.36
N VAL A 388 -38.10 -12.10 -9.71
CA VAL A 388 -39.04 -12.13 -10.83
C VAL A 388 -40.46 -12.03 -10.25
#